data_941e719b391a626ca2746ffa91260037
#
_entry.id   941e719b391a626ca2746ffa91260037
#
_cell.length_a   1.000
_cell.length_b   1.000
_cell.length_c   1.000
_cell.angle_alpha   90.00
_cell.angle_beta   90.00
_cell.angle_gamma   90.00
#
_symmetry.space_group_name_H-M   'P 1'
#
loop_
_entity.id
_entity.type
_entity.pdbx_description
1 polymer ?
#
loop_
_entity_poly.entity_id
_entity_poly.type
_entity_poly.pdbx_seq_one_letter_code
_entity_poly.pdbx_strand_id
1 'polypeptide(L)'
;LWKTNDEFKSNIIAIWEQIKSTFTGLTQGITDRLNALGFDFESFTDVLKAAWDGLCNLLAPIFEGVFQNISNIFSEFTGVLLGLLDALIGLFTGDWEQCWNGIKGIFTSIWNFVVNTFRNIMNTLKGIADVVLGWFGTSWNEVWTSIKTFFVDTWNSIASFFTRIVTG
;
A
#
# COMPACT_ATOMS: atom_id res chain seq x y z
N LEU A 1 -57.53 -16.69 -22.72
CA LEU A 1 -56.12 -16.51 -23.07
C LEU A 1 -55.64 -15.06 -22.79
N TRP A 2 -56.37 -14.02 -23.20
CA TRP A 2 -55.98 -12.63 -23.04
C TRP A 2 -56.00 -12.19 -21.55
N LYS A 3 -57.06 -12.58 -20.78
CA LYS A 3 -57.13 -12.29 -19.34
C LYS A 3 -56.00 -12.91 -18.53
N THR A 4 -55.59 -14.13 -18.86
CA THR A 4 -54.48 -14.85 -18.19
C THR A 4 -53.14 -14.18 -18.46
N ASN A 5 -52.97 -13.53 -19.62
CA ASN A 5 -51.74 -12.83 -19.97
C ASN A 5 -51.60 -11.48 -19.22
N ASP A 6 -52.72 -10.77 -19.05
CA ASP A 6 -52.72 -9.52 -18.29
C ASP A 6 -52.53 -9.75 -16.80
N GLU A 7 -53.11 -10.79 -16.23
CA GLU A 7 -52.91 -11.20 -14.85
C GLU A 7 -51.46 -11.66 -14.59
N PHE A 8 -50.89 -12.46 -15.48
CA PHE A 8 -49.48 -12.85 -15.41
C PHE A 8 -48.56 -11.64 -15.46
N LYS A 9 -48.78 -10.72 -16.40
CA LYS A 9 -48.01 -9.49 -16.55
C LYS A 9 -48.09 -8.61 -15.29
N SER A 10 -49.30 -8.44 -14.70
CA SER A 10 -49.49 -7.70 -13.47
C SER A 10 -48.77 -8.33 -12.29
N ASN A 11 -48.78 -9.66 -12.17
CA ASN A 11 -48.04 -10.37 -11.13
C ASN A 11 -46.52 -10.21 -11.27
N ILE A 12 -45.98 -10.30 -12.48
CA ILE A 12 -44.56 -10.06 -12.72
C ILE A 12 -44.14 -8.63 -12.38
N ILE A 13 -44.94 -7.64 -12.75
CA ILE A 13 -44.72 -6.25 -12.36
C ILE A 13 -44.75 -6.09 -10.85
N ALA A 14 -45.73 -6.67 -10.18
CA ALA A 14 -45.83 -6.59 -8.71
C ALA A 14 -44.62 -7.22 -8.00
N ILE A 15 -44.16 -8.40 -8.47
CA ILE A 15 -42.95 -9.04 -7.99
C ILE A 15 -41.73 -8.16 -8.21
N TRP A 16 -41.62 -7.57 -9.41
CA TRP A 16 -40.51 -6.66 -9.73
C TRP A 16 -40.48 -5.42 -8.82
N GLU A 17 -41.61 -4.78 -8.60
CA GLU A 17 -41.73 -3.62 -7.69
C GLU A 17 -41.40 -4.04 -6.24
N GLN A 18 -41.80 -5.24 -5.80
CA GLN A 18 -41.41 -5.76 -4.50
C GLN A 18 -39.89 -5.98 -4.36
N ILE A 19 -39.26 -6.58 -5.38
CA ILE A 19 -37.82 -6.77 -5.42
C ILE A 19 -37.10 -5.41 -5.35
N LYS A 20 -37.55 -4.46 -6.16
CA LYS A 20 -37.00 -3.11 -6.21
C LYS A 20 -37.13 -2.38 -4.87
N SER A 21 -38.33 -2.46 -4.25
CA SER A 21 -38.58 -1.87 -2.92
C SER A 21 -37.68 -2.51 -1.85
N THR A 22 -37.54 -3.85 -1.86
CA THR A 22 -36.67 -4.57 -0.93
C THR A 22 -35.20 -4.18 -1.12
N PHE A 23 -34.74 -4.08 -2.37
CA PHE A 23 -33.38 -3.65 -2.67
C PHE A 23 -33.12 -2.20 -2.23
N THR A 24 -34.07 -1.31 -2.51
CA THR A 24 -33.99 0.10 -2.07
C THR A 24 -33.93 0.19 -0.53
N GLY A 25 -34.78 -0.56 0.17
CA GLY A 25 -34.75 -0.61 1.63
C GLY A 25 -33.44 -1.16 2.20
N LEU A 26 -32.85 -2.18 1.55
CA LEU A 26 -31.56 -2.72 1.94
C LEU A 26 -30.44 -1.69 1.74
N THR A 27 -30.35 -1.08 0.57
CA THR A 27 -29.32 -0.10 0.24
C THR A 27 -29.40 1.14 1.13
N GLN A 28 -30.61 1.64 1.39
CA GLN A 28 -30.82 2.73 2.33
C GLN A 28 -30.41 2.32 3.75
N GLY A 29 -30.82 1.14 4.20
CA GLY A 29 -30.48 0.63 5.52
C GLY A 29 -28.96 0.43 5.74
N ILE A 30 -28.19 0.12 4.69
CA ILE A 30 -26.72 0.08 4.76
C ILE A 30 -26.16 1.50 4.92
N THR A 31 -26.62 2.44 4.09
CA THR A 31 -26.18 3.84 4.13
C THR A 31 -26.45 4.46 5.50
N ASP A 32 -27.65 4.28 6.03
CA ASP A 32 -28.06 4.82 7.35
C ASP A 32 -27.19 4.27 8.49
N ARG A 33 -26.85 2.98 8.44
CA ARG A 33 -25.98 2.36 9.47
C ARG A 33 -24.55 2.87 9.39
N LEU A 34 -24.02 3.07 8.20
CA LEU A 34 -22.69 3.63 8.02
C LEU A 34 -22.64 5.09 8.48
N ASN A 35 -23.67 5.88 8.16
CA ASN A 35 -23.79 7.26 8.62
C ASN A 35 -23.91 7.34 10.16
N ALA A 36 -24.59 6.37 10.78
CA ALA A 36 -24.62 6.26 12.24
C ALA A 36 -23.26 5.97 12.87
N LEU A 37 -22.29 5.41 12.11
CA LEU A 37 -20.89 5.22 12.52
C LEU A 37 -20.02 6.45 12.26
N GLY A 38 -20.58 7.55 11.75
CA GLY A 38 -19.87 8.81 11.51
C GLY A 38 -19.43 9.04 10.06
N PHE A 39 -19.85 8.18 9.12
CA PHE A 39 -19.71 8.47 7.69
C PHE A 39 -20.80 9.46 7.25
N ASP A 40 -20.60 10.08 6.09
CA ASP A 40 -21.55 11.04 5.50
C ASP A 40 -21.78 10.65 4.02
N PHE A 41 -22.54 9.58 3.82
CA PHE A 41 -22.89 9.08 2.49
C PHE A 41 -24.31 9.55 2.12
N GLU A 42 -24.44 10.22 0.97
CA GLU A 42 -25.74 10.64 0.44
C GLU A 42 -26.50 9.46 -0.18
N SER A 43 -25.80 8.47 -0.70
CA SER A 43 -26.36 7.31 -1.39
C SER A 43 -25.54 6.04 -1.21
N PHE A 44 -26.15 4.88 -1.50
CA PHE A 44 -25.42 3.62 -1.54
C PHE A 44 -24.34 3.58 -2.62
N THR A 45 -24.50 4.35 -3.68
CA THR A 45 -23.45 4.51 -4.71
C THR A 45 -22.20 5.15 -4.13
N ASP A 46 -22.32 6.10 -3.21
CA ASP A 46 -21.18 6.74 -2.56
C ASP A 46 -20.47 5.75 -1.63
N VAL A 47 -21.23 4.89 -0.94
CA VAL A 47 -20.65 3.78 -0.16
C VAL A 47 -19.81 2.87 -1.05
N LEU A 48 -20.35 2.48 -2.22
CA LEU A 48 -19.61 1.62 -3.17
C LEU A 48 -18.35 2.30 -3.72
N LYS A 49 -18.44 3.59 -4.05
CA LYS A 49 -17.27 4.39 -4.47
C LYS A 49 -16.20 4.45 -3.39
N ALA A 50 -16.58 4.81 -2.17
CA ALA A 50 -15.66 4.88 -1.05
C ALA A 50 -14.98 3.53 -0.76
N ALA A 51 -15.74 2.42 -0.83
CA ALA A 51 -15.20 1.08 -0.66
C ALA A 51 -14.22 0.72 -1.79
N TRP A 52 -14.54 1.08 -3.04
CA TRP A 52 -13.67 0.86 -4.19
C TRP A 52 -12.39 1.70 -4.09
N ASP A 53 -12.51 2.98 -3.77
CA ASP A 53 -11.36 3.88 -3.61
C ASP A 53 -10.47 3.42 -2.45
N GLY A 54 -11.06 2.99 -1.34
CA GLY A 54 -10.33 2.40 -0.22
C GLY A 54 -9.57 1.14 -0.60
N LEU A 55 -10.18 0.25 -1.38
CA LEU A 55 -9.53 -0.95 -1.91
C LEU A 55 -8.38 -0.60 -2.88
N CYS A 56 -8.61 0.32 -3.81
CA CYS A 56 -7.58 0.77 -4.74
C CYS A 56 -6.39 1.40 -4.00
N ASN A 57 -6.65 2.26 -3.02
CA ASN A 57 -5.61 2.88 -2.21
C ASN A 57 -4.81 1.86 -1.39
N LEU A 58 -5.47 0.82 -0.88
CA LEU A 58 -4.80 -0.27 -0.16
C LEU A 58 -3.90 -1.10 -1.08
N LEU A 59 -4.34 -1.34 -2.32
CA LEU A 59 -3.61 -2.16 -3.28
C LEU A 59 -2.50 -1.39 -4.00
N ALA A 60 -2.62 -0.06 -4.15
CA ALA A 60 -1.66 0.77 -4.88
C ALA A 60 -0.21 0.56 -4.43
N PRO A 61 0.16 0.66 -3.13
CA PRO A 61 1.54 0.45 -2.71
C PRO A 61 2.05 -0.98 -2.95
N ILE A 62 1.16 -1.97 -2.97
CA ILE A 62 1.50 -3.36 -3.29
C ILE A 62 1.87 -3.48 -4.77
N PHE A 63 1.03 -2.95 -5.66
CA PHE A 63 1.30 -2.96 -7.10
C PHE A 63 2.55 -2.16 -7.45
N GLU A 64 2.71 -0.96 -6.90
CA GLU A 64 3.92 -0.15 -7.09
C GLU A 64 5.17 -0.91 -6.63
N GLY A 65 5.13 -1.55 -5.46
CA GLY A 65 6.21 -2.37 -4.95
C GLY A 65 6.56 -3.54 -5.86
N VAL A 66 5.57 -4.25 -6.40
CA VAL A 66 5.79 -5.36 -7.34
C VAL A 66 6.42 -4.87 -8.64
N PHE A 67 5.88 -3.81 -9.25
CA PHE A 67 6.42 -3.26 -10.49
C PHE A 67 7.84 -2.71 -10.30
N GLN A 68 8.11 -2.04 -9.17
CA GLN A 68 9.45 -1.57 -8.85
C GLN A 68 10.44 -2.72 -8.67
N ASN A 69 10.04 -3.82 -8.03
CA ASN A 69 10.87 -5.01 -7.90
C ASN A 69 11.18 -5.65 -9.26
N ILE A 70 10.18 -5.75 -10.14
CA ILE A 70 10.39 -6.25 -11.51
C ILE A 70 11.40 -5.37 -12.24
N SER A 71 11.27 -4.05 -12.17
CA SER A 71 12.21 -3.10 -12.79
C SER A 71 13.62 -3.26 -12.22
N ASN A 72 13.77 -3.40 -10.90
CA ASN A 72 15.05 -3.62 -10.25
C ASN A 72 15.69 -4.93 -10.70
N ILE A 73 14.92 -6.02 -10.80
CA ILE A 73 15.42 -7.31 -11.29
C ILE A 73 16.00 -7.16 -12.70
N PHE A 74 15.29 -6.52 -13.61
CA PHE A 74 15.79 -6.31 -14.98
C PHE A 74 17.05 -5.45 -15.01
N SER A 75 17.09 -4.37 -14.26
CA SER A 75 18.24 -3.46 -14.20
C SER A 75 19.49 -4.18 -13.67
N GLU A 76 19.36 -4.86 -12.54
CA GLU A 76 20.51 -5.51 -11.90
C GLU A 76 20.94 -6.78 -12.64
N PHE A 77 20.02 -7.50 -13.28
CA PHE A 77 20.36 -8.60 -14.16
C PHE A 77 21.20 -8.13 -15.36
N THR A 78 20.83 -6.99 -15.95
CA THR A 78 21.64 -6.37 -17.01
C THR A 78 23.04 -6.01 -16.51
N GLY A 79 23.16 -5.45 -15.31
CA GLY A 79 24.46 -5.14 -14.69
C GLY A 79 25.32 -6.38 -14.45
N VAL A 80 24.72 -7.48 -14.02
CA VAL A 80 25.43 -8.78 -13.87
C VAL A 80 25.91 -9.31 -15.21
N LEU A 81 25.08 -9.25 -16.26
CA LEU A 81 25.47 -9.70 -17.60
C LEU A 81 26.62 -8.87 -18.18
N LEU A 82 26.55 -7.54 -18.04
CA LEU A 82 27.64 -6.66 -18.51
C LEU A 82 28.92 -6.88 -17.72
N GLY A 83 28.86 -7.02 -16.40
CA GLY A 83 30.02 -7.35 -15.57
C GLY A 83 30.63 -8.70 -15.91
N LEU A 84 29.80 -9.70 -16.24
CA LEU A 84 30.29 -11.00 -16.72
C LEU A 84 31.02 -10.88 -18.07
N LEU A 85 30.45 -10.09 -18.98
CA LEU A 85 31.06 -9.84 -20.29
C LEU A 85 32.39 -9.12 -20.14
N ASP A 86 32.48 -8.08 -19.32
CA ASP A 86 33.75 -7.37 -19.05
C ASP A 86 34.79 -8.27 -18.40
N ALA A 87 34.38 -9.11 -17.44
CA ALA A 87 35.28 -10.08 -16.83
C ALA A 87 35.83 -11.09 -17.84
N LEU A 88 35.00 -11.61 -18.75
CA LEU A 88 35.38 -12.53 -19.79
C LEU A 88 36.29 -11.86 -20.83
N ILE A 89 35.97 -10.66 -21.30
CA ILE A 89 36.79 -9.91 -22.24
C ILE A 89 38.17 -9.65 -21.62
N GLY A 90 38.21 -9.15 -20.39
CA GLY A 90 39.47 -8.90 -19.68
C GLY A 90 40.32 -10.15 -19.52
N LEU A 91 39.71 -11.31 -19.25
CA LEU A 91 40.42 -12.60 -19.16
C LEU A 91 41.01 -13.03 -20.50
N PHE A 92 40.26 -12.90 -21.61
CA PHE A 92 40.69 -13.30 -22.94
C PHE A 92 41.73 -12.35 -23.56
N THR A 93 41.64 -11.06 -23.21
CA THR A 93 42.59 -10.04 -23.70
C THR A 93 43.85 -9.90 -22.82
N GLY A 94 43.84 -10.50 -21.63
CA GLY A 94 44.89 -10.33 -20.62
C GLY A 94 44.78 -8.99 -19.87
N ASP A 95 43.69 -8.28 -20.01
CA ASP A 95 43.41 -7.05 -19.27
C ASP A 95 42.83 -7.39 -17.89
N TRP A 96 43.71 -7.54 -16.93
CA TRP A 96 43.29 -7.86 -15.54
C TRP A 96 42.49 -6.76 -14.86
N GLU A 97 42.67 -5.51 -15.25
CA GLU A 97 41.91 -4.40 -14.71
C GLU A 97 40.46 -4.48 -15.17
N GLN A 98 40.24 -4.72 -16.46
CA GLN A 98 38.89 -4.94 -17.01
C GLN A 98 38.20 -6.16 -16.39
N CYS A 99 38.94 -7.28 -16.28
CA CYS A 99 38.44 -8.49 -15.62
C CYS A 99 37.99 -8.21 -14.18
N TRP A 100 38.81 -7.52 -13.39
CA TRP A 100 38.50 -7.19 -12.00
C TRP A 100 37.36 -6.20 -11.87
N ASN A 101 37.25 -5.23 -12.76
CA ASN A 101 36.14 -4.28 -12.82
C ASN A 101 34.82 -4.97 -13.18
N GLY A 102 34.83 -5.93 -14.09
CA GLY A 102 33.66 -6.78 -14.38
C GLY A 102 33.21 -7.56 -13.14
N ILE A 103 34.12 -8.20 -12.42
CA ILE A 103 33.79 -8.91 -11.16
C ILE A 103 33.21 -7.96 -10.12
N LYS A 104 33.78 -6.78 -9.91
CA LYS A 104 33.22 -5.75 -9.01
C LYS A 104 31.82 -5.32 -9.45
N GLY A 105 31.60 -5.16 -10.76
CA GLY A 105 30.31 -4.82 -11.34
C GLY A 105 29.22 -5.82 -10.97
N ILE A 106 29.54 -7.13 -11.06
CA ILE A 106 28.65 -8.21 -10.66
C ILE A 106 28.26 -8.09 -9.18
N PHE A 107 29.27 -7.96 -8.30
CA PHE A 107 28.99 -7.80 -6.86
C PHE A 107 28.19 -6.55 -6.54
N THR A 108 28.49 -5.43 -7.20
CA THR A 108 27.75 -4.18 -7.03
C THR A 108 26.28 -4.33 -7.44
N SER A 109 26.02 -4.97 -8.59
CA SER A 109 24.65 -5.22 -9.06
C SER A 109 23.89 -6.12 -8.10
N ILE A 110 24.50 -7.22 -7.64
CA ILE A 110 23.87 -8.10 -6.65
C ILE A 110 23.56 -7.35 -5.36
N TRP A 111 24.50 -6.55 -4.86
CA TRP A 111 24.30 -5.75 -3.65
C TRP A 111 23.19 -4.73 -3.81
N ASN A 112 23.16 -4.02 -4.94
CA ASN A 112 22.10 -3.06 -5.28
C ASN A 112 20.73 -3.75 -5.34
N PHE A 113 20.67 -4.95 -5.94
CA PHE A 113 19.44 -5.74 -5.96
C PHE A 113 18.92 -6.02 -4.54
N VAL A 114 19.78 -6.49 -3.65
CA VAL A 114 19.40 -6.78 -2.25
C VAL A 114 18.91 -5.52 -1.55
N VAL A 115 19.67 -4.42 -1.65
CA VAL A 115 19.32 -3.15 -0.98
C VAL A 115 18.05 -2.56 -1.55
N ASN A 116 17.89 -2.55 -2.87
CA ASN A 116 16.70 -2.00 -3.54
C ASN A 116 15.45 -2.83 -3.24
N THR A 117 15.58 -4.16 -3.25
CA THR A 117 14.48 -5.06 -2.87
C THR A 117 14.05 -4.83 -1.43
N PHE A 118 15.00 -4.75 -0.50
CA PHE A 118 14.68 -4.46 0.91
C PHE A 118 13.99 -3.09 1.07
N ARG A 119 14.56 -2.05 0.45
CA ARG A 119 13.96 -0.69 0.48
C ARG A 119 12.55 -0.69 -0.08
N ASN A 120 12.34 -1.42 -1.16
CA ASN A 120 11.03 -1.49 -1.81
C ASN A 120 9.99 -2.20 -0.95
N ILE A 121 10.37 -3.31 -0.30
CA ILE A 121 9.52 -3.99 0.69
C ILE A 121 9.14 -3.03 1.82
N MET A 122 10.11 -2.31 2.38
CA MET A 122 9.85 -1.35 3.46
C MET A 122 8.94 -0.21 3.01
N ASN A 123 9.12 0.31 1.80
CA ASN A 123 8.24 1.34 1.24
C ASN A 123 6.82 0.82 1.02
N THR A 124 6.67 -0.41 0.52
CA THR A 124 5.36 -1.05 0.35
C THR A 124 4.66 -1.23 1.69
N LEU A 125 5.36 -1.75 2.70
CA LEU A 125 4.82 -1.90 4.06
C LEU A 125 4.41 -0.56 4.67
N LYS A 126 5.25 0.48 4.48
CA LYS A 126 4.92 1.84 4.91
C LYS A 126 3.69 2.36 4.19
N GLY A 127 3.59 2.17 2.87
CA GLY A 127 2.42 2.58 2.09
C GLY A 127 1.12 1.92 2.56
N ILE A 128 1.16 0.61 2.85
CA ILE A 128 0.01 -0.11 3.43
C ILE A 128 -0.34 0.46 4.81
N ALA A 129 0.67 0.68 5.66
CA ALA A 129 0.47 1.25 6.99
C ALA A 129 -0.14 2.65 6.92
N ASP A 130 0.32 3.52 6.01
CA ASP A 130 -0.23 4.87 5.81
C ASP A 130 -1.69 4.83 5.38
N VAL A 131 -2.09 3.90 4.50
CA VAL A 131 -3.49 3.74 4.10
C VAL A 131 -4.35 3.31 5.29
N VAL A 132 -3.93 2.30 6.05
CA VAL A 132 -4.66 1.81 7.22
C VAL A 132 -4.75 2.88 8.31
N LEU A 133 -3.65 3.57 8.61
CA LEU A 133 -3.62 4.66 9.60
C LEU A 133 -4.44 5.87 9.14
N GLY A 134 -4.51 6.12 7.84
CA GLY A 134 -5.34 7.16 7.25
C GLY A 134 -6.83 6.98 7.56
N TRP A 135 -7.30 5.74 7.69
CA TRP A 135 -8.67 5.45 8.13
C TRP A 135 -8.94 5.91 9.58
N PHE A 136 -7.89 6.06 10.39
CA PHE A 136 -7.95 6.59 11.75
C PHE A 136 -7.52 8.06 11.84
N GLY A 137 -7.36 8.74 10.70
CA GLY A 137 -6.99 10.16 10.64
C GLY A 137 -5.52 10.46 10.98
N THR A 138 -4.63 9.48 10.85
CA THR A 138 -3.19 9.63 11.12
C THR A 138 -2.34 9.00 10.00
N SER A 139 -1.02 9.16 10.08
CA SER A 139 -0.04 8.61 9.14
C SER A 139 1.11 7.92 9.87
N TRP A 140 1.86 7.07 9.17
CA TRP A 140 3.05 6.43 9.72
C TRP A 140 4.06 7.44 10.27
N ASN A 141 4.26 8.54 9.56
CA ASN A 141 5.19 9.58 10.01
C ASN A 141 4.71 10.28 11.29
N GLU A 142 3.41 10.53 11.44
CA GLU A 142 2.84 11.13 12.65
C GLU A 142 2.94 10.19 13.85
N VAL A 143 2.61 8.91 13.66
CA VAL A 143 2.76 7.88 14.70
C VAL A 143 4.22 7.78 15.14
N TRP A 144 5.16 7.72 14.18
CA TRP A 144 6.58 7.63 14.49
C TRP A 144 7.12 8.89 15.16
N THR A 145 6.68 10.06 14.73
CA THR A 145 7.03 11.34 15.36
C THR A 145 6.52 11.41 16.79
N SER A 146 5.29 10.98 17.03
CA SER A 146 4.70 10.93 18.38
C SER A 146 5.48 10.00 19.32
N ILE A 147 5.84 8.81 18.83
CA ILE A 147 6.69 7.86 19.58
C ILE A 147 8.04 8.49 19.91
N LYS A 148 8.72 9.08 18.92
CA LYS A 148 10.02 9.74 19.14
C LYS A 148 9.92 10.87 20.14
N THR A 149 8.90 11.73 20.01
CA THR A 149 8.68 12.85 20.95
C THR A 149 8.45 12.33 22.36
N PHE A 150 7.62 11.30 22.54
CA PHE A 150 7.40 10.68 23.84
C PHE A 150 8.70 10.23 24.49
N PHE A 151 9.58 9.54 23.76
CA PHE A 151 10.87 9.10 24.31
C PHE A 151 11.80 10.26 24.65
N VAL A 152 11.86 11.29 23.80
CA VAL A 152 12.69 12.49 24.06
C VAL A 152 12.18 13.24 25.29
N ASP A 153 10.89 13.45 25.40
CA ASP A 153 10.28 14.17 26.54
C ASP A 153 10.45 13.39 27.86
N THR A 154 10.29 12.07 27.78
CA THR A 154 10.54 11.19 28.94
C THR A 154 11.99 11.27 29.36
N TRP A 155 12.94 11.20 28.43
CA TRP A 155 14.37 11.35 28.72
C TRP A 155 14.70 12.71 29.33
N ASN A 156 14.19 13.79 28.76
CA ASN A 156 14.40 15.13 29.27
C ASN A 156 13.83 15.32 30.68
N SER A 157 12.68 14.71 30.95
CA SER A 157 12.06 14.71 32.28
C SER A 157 12.92 13.97 33.31
N ILE A 158 13.46 12.79 32.93
CA ILE A 158 14.39 12.03 33.77
C ILE A 158 15.68 12.83 34.01
N ALA A 159 16.30 13.39 32.97
CA ALA A 159 17.52 14.17 33.09
C ALA A 159 17.31 15.41 33.98
N SER A 160 16.20 16.13 33.81
CA SER A 160 15.84 17.28 34.66
C SER A 160 15.59 16.91 36.11
N PHE A 161 15.02 15.72 36.35
CA PHE A 161 14.85 15.22 37.70
C PHE A 161 16.20 14.98 38.39
N PHE A 162 17.14 14.29 37.74
CA PHE A 162 18.48 14.06 38.27
C PHE A 162 19.27 15.38 38.47
N THR A 163 19.18 16.30 37.53
CA THR A 163 19.83 17.60 37.64
C THR A 163 19.34 18.34 38.90
N ARG A 164 18.04 18.32 39.18
CA ARG A 164 17.48 18.95 40.39
C ARG A 164 17.96 18.30 41.68
N ILE A 165 18.18 16.97 41.71
CA ILE A 165 18.70 16.27 42.85
C ILE A 165 20.18 16.63 43.12
N VAL A 166 20.96 16.83 42.07
CA VAL A 166 22.41 17.09 42.17
C VAL A 166 22.71 18.56 42.47
N THR A 167 21.84 19.50 42.06
CA THR A 167 22.05 20.95 42.22
C THR A 167 21.26 21.58 43.36
N GLY A 168 20.35 20.86 44.00
CA GLY A 168 19.60 21.30 45.21
C GLY A 168 20.22 20.77 46.48
#